data_eeffc20dac00da6fb57241d6f5000ec1
#
_entry.id   eeffc20dac00da6fb57241d6f5000ec1
#
_cell.length_a   1.000
_cell.length_b   1.000
_cell.length_c   1.000
_cell.angle_alpha   90.00
_cell.angle_beta   90.00
_cell.angle_gamma   90.00
#
_symmetry.space_group_name_H-M   'P 1'
#
loop_
_entity.id
_entity.type
_entity.pdbx_description
1 polymer ?
#
loop_
_entity_poly.entity_id
_entity_poly.type
_entity_poly.pdbx_seq_one_letter_code
_entity_poly.pdbx_strand_id
1 'polypeptide(L)'
;FCAKYVDRIGYRVSIVTAEVCSAVGLTGLAVLPDLLPSPFMGIMISVIVYAVGSGLIEVLCSPIVEACPFENKEATMSLLHSFYCWGSVGTILVSTIFFVIFGMESWRWLAVLLALVPAVNIYNFATCPIEPLVEDGKGLGIRELFRHPLFWIVVMLLICSGASEISMSQWASA
;
A
#
# COMPACT_ATOMS: atom_id res chain seq x y z
N PHE A 1 5.10 13.75 -6.75
CA PHE A 1 5.12 14.67 -5.60
C PHE A 1 5.74 13.99 -4.37
N CYS A 2 5.38 12.73 -4.09
CA CYS A 2 5.89 11.98 -2.94
C CYS A 2 7.39 11.69 -3.02
N ALA A 3 7.95 11.37 -4.20
CA ALA A 3 9.36 11.02 -4.37
C ALA A 3 10.33 12.05 -3.74
N LYS A 4 10.09 13.33 -3.98
CA LYS A 4 10.94 14.40 -3.42
C LYS A 4 10.89 14.48 -1.88
N TYR A 5 9.78 14.08 -1.27
CA TYR A 5 9.68 14.00 0.20
C TYR A 5 10.31 12.74 0.74
N VAL A 6 10.15 11.61 0.04
CA VAL A 6 10.77 10.32 0.38
C VAL A 6 12.31 10.44 0.35
N ASP A 7 12.87 11.08 -0.68
CA ASP A 7 14.31 11.30 -0.80
C ASP A 7 14.87 12.18 0.34
N ARG A 8 14.06 13.11 0.88
CA ARG A 8 14.47 13.98 2.02
C ARG A 8 14.30 13.32 3.38
N ILE A 9 13.22 12.57 3.57
CA ILE A 9 12.84 11.98 4.86
C ILE A 9 13.48 10.61 5.04
N GLY A 10 13.79 9.95 3.92
CA GLY A 10 14.33 8.59 3.85
C GLY A 10 13.25 7.53 3.69
N TYR A 11 13.57 6.46 2.97
CA TYR A 11 12.67 5.36 2.66
C TYR A 11 12.11 4.67 3.91
N ARG A 12 12.97 4.48 4.93
CA ARG A 12 12.56 3.84 6.20
C ARG A 12 11.47 4.61 6.91
N VAL A 13 11.66 5.91 7.10
CA VAL A 13 10.68 6.75 7.81
C VAL A 13 9.39 6.82 7.01
N SER A 14 9.49 6.91 5.68
CA SER A 14 8.33 6.98 4.81
C SER A 14 7.48 5.71 4.86
N ILE A 15 8.10 4.51 4.79
CA ILE A 15 7.36 3.25 4.83
C ILE A 15 6.78 2.97 6.23
N VAL A 16 7.51 3.27 7.29
CA VAL A 16 6.99 3.14 8.67
C VAL A 16 5.79 4.08 8.88
N THR A 17 5.86 5.32 8.38
CA THR A 17 4.74 6.26 8.45
C THR A 17 3.53 5.74 7.65
N ALA A 18 3.75 5.15 6.49
CA ALA A 18 2.70 4.55 5.68
C ALA A 18 2.00 3.38 6.39
N GLU A 19 2.78 2.50 7.04
CA GLU A 19 2.24 1.39 7.84
C GLU A 19 1.48 1.90 9.08
N VAL A 20 1.97 2.95 9.75
CA VAL A 20 1.25 3.59 10.86
C VAL A 20 -0.09 4.15 10.37
N CYS A 21 -0.12 4.86 9.24
CA CYS A 21 -1.37 5.35 8.65
C CYS A 21 -2.34 4.20 8.34
N SER A 22 -1.85 3.09 7.79
CA SER A 22 -2.66 1.91 7.48
C SER A 22 -3.22 1.27 8.75
N ALA A 23 -2.41 1.08 9.79
CA ALA A 23 -2.84 0.53 11.07
C ALA A 23 -3.87 1.43 11.76
N VAL A 24 -3.62 2.75 11.80
CA VAL A 24 -4.53 3.74 12.39
C VAL A 24 -5.83 3.82 11.61
N GLY A 25 -5.78 3.80 10.28
CA GLY A 25 -6.98 3.82 9.45
C GLY A 25 -7.85 2.58 9.64
N LEU A 26 -7.27 1.38 9.65
CA LEU A 26 -7.99 0.12 9.90
C LEU A 26 -8.57 0.05 11.33
N THR A 27 -7.80 0.48 12.34
CA THR A 27 -8.31 0.56 13.71
C THR A 27 -9.39 1.64 13.84
N GLY A 28 -9.21 2.75 13.14
CA GLY A 28 -10.18 3.83 13.05
C GLY A 28 -11.54 3.37 12.53
N LEU A 29 -11.58 2.45 11.56
CA LEU A 29 -12.83 1.87 11.07
C LEU A 29 -13.66 1.20 12.19
N ALA A 30 -12.99 0.60 13.17
CA ALA A 30 -13.69 -0.04 14.27
C ALA A 30 -14.21 0.97 15.32
N VAL A 31 -13.53 2.11 15.50
CA VAL A 31 -13.73 3.01 16.65
C VAL A 31 -14.38 4.35 16.27
N LEU A 32 -13.96 4.99 15.16
CA LEU A 32 -14.42 6.33 14.78
C LEU A 32 -15.93 6.44 14.48
N PRO A 33 -16.59 5.42 13.93
CA PRO A 33 -18.05 5.50 13.70
C PRO A 33 -18.87 5.72 14.96
N ASP A 34 -18.37 5.28 16.12
CA ASP A 34 -19.06 5.45 17.41
C ASP A 34 -18.66 6.74 18.13
N LEU A 35 -17.47 7.28 17.84
CA LEU A 35 -16.96 8.51 18.47
C LEU A 35 -17.47 9.78 17.80
N LEU A 36 -17.81 9.73 16.53
CA LEU A 36 -18.23 10.91 15.76
C LEU A 36 -19.76 11.01 15.69
N PRO A 37 -20.28 12.26 15.61
CA PRO A 37 -21.72 12.51 15.51
C PRO A 37 -22.40 11.82 14.32
N SER A 38 -21.62 11.53 13.26
CA SER A 38 -22.06 10.80 12.08
C SER A 38 -21.15 9.58 11.85
N PRO A 39 -21.69 8.35 11.90
CA PRO A 39 -20.93 7.15 11.61
C PRO A 39 -20.26 7.16 10.22
N PHE A 40 -20.93 7.76 9.24
CA PHE A 40 -20.42 7.93 7.89
C PHE A 40 -19.12 8.74 7.85
N MET A 41 -19.05 9.84 8.61
CA MET A 41 -17.82 10.63 8.69
C MET A 41 -16.67 9.85 9.33
N GLY A 42 -16.98 9.02 10.33
CA GLY A 42 -16.00 8.15 10.96
C GLY A 42 -15.40 7.15 9.98
N ILE A 43 -16.24 6.48 9.22
CA ILE A 43 -15.81 5.54 8.17
C ILE A 43 -15.00 6.28 7.11
N MET A 44 -15.48 7.42 6.61
CA MET A 44 -14.81 8.17 5.55
C MET A 44 -13.39 8.61 5.96
N ILE A 45 -13.23 9.18 7.15
CA ILE A 45 -11.92 9.60 7.66
C ILE A 45 -10.98 8.40 7.78
N SER A 46 -11.46 7.29 8.34
CA SER A 46 -10.68 6.06 8.49
C SER A 46 -10.21 5.50 7.15
N VAL A 47 -11.11 5.46 6.16
CA VAL A 47 -10.79 4.99 4.81
C VAL A 47 -9.78 5.91 4.13
N ILE A 48 -9.91 7.23 4.26
CA ILE A 48 -8.93 8.17 3.68
C ILE A 48 -7.55 7.95 4.30
N VAL A 49 -7.46 7.83 5.62
CA VAL A 49 -6.18 7.59 6.31
C VAL A 49 -5.57 6.26 5.87
N TYR A 50 -6.38 5.19 5.82
CA TYR A 50 -5.95 3.89 5.33
C TYR A 50 -5.49 3.95 3.87
N ALA A 51 -6.25 4.60 2.99
CA ALA A 51 -5.93 4.68 1.57
C ALA A 51 -4.62 5.46 1.31
N VAL A 52 -4.35 6.51 2.07
CA VAL A 52 -3.07 7.23 2.01
C VAL A 52 -1.92 6.32 2.42
N GLY A 53 -2.07 5.58 3.53
CA GLY A 53 -1.06 4.62 3.97
C GLY A 53 -0.81 3.53 2.93
N SER A 54 -1.86 2.87 2.46
CA SER A 54 -1.79 1.79 1.47
C SER A 54 -1.15 2.26 0.15
N GLY A 55 -1.56 3.42 -0.36
CA GLY A 55 -0.98 3.99 -1.58
C GLY A 55 0.51 4.34 -1.44
N LEU A 56 0.94 4.81 -0.27
CA LEU A 56 2.35 5.04 0.01
C LEU A 56 3.15 3.74 0.05
N ILE A 57 2.62 2.68 0.67
CA ILE A 57 3.26 1.35 0.71
C ILE A 57 3.46 0.84 -0.72
N GLU A 58 2.42 0.88 -1.54
CA GLU A 58 2.45 0.43 -2.93
C GLU A 58 3.56 1.13 -3.74
N VAL A 59 3.68 2.45 -3.60
CA VAL A 59 4.71 3.24 -4.30
C VAL A 59 6.11 2.97 -3.76
N LEU A 60 6.27 2.66 -2.46
CA LEU A 60 7.57 2.50 -1.80
C LEU A 60 8.13 1.08 -1.90
N CYS A 61 7.29 0.06 -1.95
CA CYS A 61 7.75 -1.34 -1.95
C CYS A 61 8.66 -1.66 -3.15
N SER A 62 8.28 -1.25 -4.35
CA SER A 62 9.06 -1.53 -5.56
C SER A 62 10.45 -0.89 -5.54
N PRO A 63 10.63 0.41 -5.22
CA PRO A 63 11.95 1.01 -5.07
C PRO A 63 12.81 0.38 -3.97
N ILE A 64 12.20 0.00 -2.84
CA ILE A 64 12.93 -0.65 -1.74
C ILE A 64 13.48 -2.00 -2.19
N VAL A 65 12.67 -2.81 -2.87
CA VAL A 65 13.11 -4.10 -3.40
C VAL A 65 14.17 -3.94 -4.49
N GLU A 66 14.03 -2.91 -5.35
CA GLU A 66 15.03 -2.59 -6.39
C GLU A 66 16.38 -2.17 -5.80
N ALA A 67 16.39 -1.49 -4.64
CA ALA A 67 17.61 -1.10 -3.94
C ALA A 67 18.33 -2.28 -3.28
N CYS A 68 17.64 -3.39 -3.02
CA CYS A 68 18.25 -4.56 -2.40
C CYS A 68 19.28 -5.23 -3.34
N PRO A 69 20.41 -5.74 -2.80
CA PRO A 69 21.48 -6.35 -3.58
C PRO A 69 21.16 -7.79 -4.02
N PHE A 70 20.04 -7.99 -4.72
CA PHE A 70 19.69 -9.29 -5.30
C PHE A 70 20.39 -9.52 -6.64
N GLU A 71 20.83 -10.75 -6.88
CA GLU A 71 21.48 -11.14 -8.14
C GLU A 71 20.52 -11.06 -9.34
N ASN A 72 19.24 -11.41 -9.13
CA ASN A 72 18.22 -11.39 -10.18
C ASN A 72 17.05 -10.47 -9.78
N LYS A 73 17.18 -9.20 -10.10
CA LYS A 73 16.19 -8.17 -9.79
C LYS A 73 14.84 -8.38 -10.47
N GLU A 74 14.84 -8.87 -11.72
CA GLU A 74 13.63 -9.14 -12.49
C GLU A 74 12.79 -10.24 -11.83
N ALA A 75 13.42 -11.35 -11.43
CA ALA A 75 12.74 -12.42 -10.72
C ALA A 75 12.20 -11.97 -9.37
N THR A 76 12.96 -11.14 -8.65
CA THR A 76 12.54 -10.61 -7.34
C THR A 76 11.35 -9.66 -7.48
N MET A 77 11.33 -8.79 -8.49
CA MET A 77 10.19 -7.93 -8.77
C MET A 77 8.95 -8.72 -9.19
N SER A 78 9.11 -9.76 -10.02
CA SER A 78 8.02 -10.66 -10.37
C SER A 78 7.46 -11.38 -9.14
N LEU A 79 8.33 -11.80 -8.23
CA LEU A 79 7.93 -12.43 -6.97
C LEU A 79 7.16 -11.44 -6.06
N LEU A 80 7.60 -10.18 -5.96
CA LEU A 80 6.89 -9.14 -5.22
C LEU A 80 5.45 -8.97 -5.70
N HIS A 81 5.25 -8.88 -7.02
CA HIS A 81 3.91 -8.78 -7.59
C HIS A 81 3.07 -10.05 -7.40
N SER A 82 3.71 -11.21 -7.41
CA SER A 82 3.05 -12.49 -7.10
C SER A 82 2.54 -12.52 -5.66
N PHE A 83 3.33 -12.04 -4.71
CA PHE A 83 2.90 -11.93 -3.30
C PHE A 83 1.73 -10.98 -3.11
N TYR A 84 1.63 -9.90 -3.88
CA TYR A 84 0.46 -9.03 -3.89
C TYR A 84 -0.82 -9.81 -4.23
N CYS A 85 -0.79 -10.61 -5.30
CA CYS A 85 -1.92 -11.46 -5.69
C CYS A 85 -2.27 -12.48 -4.61
N TRP A 86 -1.29 -13.17 -4.03
CA TRP A 86 -1.48 -14.11 -2.95
C TRP A 86 -2.05 -13.46 -1.69
N GLY A 87 -1.58 -12.25 -1.37
CA GLY A 87 -2.11 -11.45 -0.26
C GLY A 87 -3.58 -11.09 -0.45
N SER A 88 -3.97 -10.72 -1.66
CA SER A 88 -5.37 -10.43 -2.00
C SER A 88 -6.27 -11.66 -1.83
N VAL A 89 -5.86 -12.81 -2.36
CA VAL A 89 -6.58 -14.08 -2.18
C VAL A 89 -6.65 -14.46 -0.70
N GLY A 90 -5.55 -14.35 0.02
CA GLY A 90 -5.49 -14.64 1.45
C GLY A 90 -6.44 -13.76 2.27
N THR A 91 -6.50 -12.46 1.98
CA THR A 91 -7.40 -11.52 2.65
C THR A 91 -8.87 -11.86 2.37
N ILE A 92 -9.21 -12.21 1.13
CA ILE A 92 -10.58 -12.62 0.76
C ILE A 92 -10.97 -13.90 1.52
N LEU A 93 -10.10 -14.91 1.53
CA LEU A 93 -10.36 -16.17 2.23
C LEU A 93 -10.55 -15.96 3.73
N VAL A 94 -9.63 -15.23 4.37
CA VAL A 94 -9.71 -14.93 5.82
C VAL A 94 -11.00 -14.16 6.13
N SER A 95 -11.34 -13.14 5.34
CA SER A 95 -12.56 -12.35 5.53
C SER A 95 -13.82 -13.19 5.34
N THR A 96 -13.84 -14.05 4.33
CA THR A 96 -14.98 -14.94 4.07
C THR A 96 -15.18 -15.94 5.21
N ILE A 97 -14.12 -16.62 5.63
CA ILE A 97 -14.17 -17.56 6.76
C ILE A 97 -14.60 -16.85 8.03
N PHE A 98 -14.07 -15.66 8.29
CA PHE A 98 -14.42 -14.87 9.46
C PHE A 98 -15.92 -14.54 9.48
N PHE A 99 -16.47 -14.07 8.38
CA PHE A 99 -17.91 -13.75 8.31
C PHE A 99 -18.82 -14.97 8.36
N VAL A 100 -18.38 -16.12 7.85
CA VAL A 100 -19.13 -17.38 7.98
C VAL A 100 -19.21 -17.83 9.45
N ILE A 101 -18.14 -17.61 10.23
CA ILE A 101 -18.08 -18.04 11.63
C ILE A 101 -18.75 -17.03 12.56
N PHE A 102 -18.46 -15.74 12.40
CA PHE A 102 -18.83 -14.67 13.35
C PHE A 102 -19.99 -13.79 12.88
N GLY A 103 -20.45 -13.97 11.64
CA GLY A 103 -21.50 -13.15 11.05
C GLY A 103 -21.02 -11.78 10.56
N MET A 104 -21.83 -11.16 9.70
CA MET A 104 -21.52 -9.87 9.07
C MET A 104 -21.48 -8.70 10.06
N GLU A 105 -22.14 -8.80 11.19
CA GLU A 105 -22.14 -7.75 12.22
C GLU A 105 -20.79 -7.57 12.89
N SER A 106 -19.92 -8.58 12.81
CA SER A 106 -18.59 -8.59 13.42
C SER A 106 -17.49 -7.92 12.56
N TRP A 107 -17.85 -7.18 11.50
CA TRP A 107 -16.90 -6.57 10.58
C TRP A 107 -15.85 -5.66 11.24
N ARG A 108 -16.19 -5.03 12.37
CA ARG A 108 -15.27 -4.19 13.15
C ARG A 108 -14.10 -5.00 13.71
N TRP A 109 -14.36 -6.21 14.20
CA TRP A 109 -13.33 -7.09 14.70
C TRP A 109 -12.41 -7.59 13.58
N LEU A 110 -12.97 -7.79 12.38
CA LEU A 110 -12.17 -8.10 11.20
C LEU A 110 -11.23 -6.94 10.86
N ALA A 111 -11.68 -5.69 10.91
CA ALA A 111 -10.84 -4.53 10.67
C ALA A 111 -9.68 -4.44 11.67
N VAL A 112 -9.94 -4.70 12.97
CA VAL A 112 -8.89 -4.76 14.01
C VAL A 112 -7.93 -5.93 13.77
N LEU A 113 -8.44 -7.10 13.37
CA LEU A 113 -7.60 -8.26 13.03
C LEU A 113 -6.66 -7.94 11.88
N LEU A 114 -7.18 -7.32 10.81
CA LEU A 114 -6.38 -6.91 9.66
C LEU A 114 -5.37 -5.80 10.01
N ALA A 115 -5.66 -4.94 10.98
CA ALA A 115 -4.75 -3.92 11.47
C ALA A 115 -3.49 -4.49 12.15
N LEU A 116 -3.52 -5.75 12.59
CA LEU A 116 -2.33 -6.43 13.14
C LEU A 116 -1.23 -6.59 12.09
N VAL A 117 -1.58 -6.75 10.81
CA VAL A 117 -0.60 -6.92 9.73
C VAL A 117 0.30 -5.68 9.61
N PRO A 118 -0.24 -4.47 9.35
CA PRO A 118 0.60 -3.27 9.32
C PRO A 118 1.27 -2.98 10.68
N ALA A 119 0.65 -3.32 11.80
CA ALA A 119 1.27 -3.16 13.12
C ALA A 119 2.56 -4.02 13.28
N VAL A 120 2.55 -5.27 12.80
CA VAL A 120 3.75 -6.11 12.77
C VAL A 120 4.77 -5.57 11.77
N ASN A 121 4.32 -5.08 10.61
CA ASN A 121 5.19 -4.51 9.59
C ASN A 121 5.90 -3.23 10.06
N ILE A 122 5.29 -2.42 10.92
CA ILE A 122 5.95 -1.28 11.56
C ILE A 122 7.26 -1.73 12.23
N TYR A 123 7.19 -2.80 13.02
CA TYR A 123 8.37 -3.34 13.70
C TYR A 123 9.40 -3.88 12.69
N ASN A 124 8.96 -4.63 11.68
CA ASN A 124 9.83 -5.19 10.67
C ASN A 124 10.57 -4.10 9.88
N PHE A 125 9.87 -3.08 9.39
CA PHE A 125 10.50 -1.99 8.63
C PHE A 125 11.32 -1.03 9.50
N ALA A 126 11.01 -0.89 10.77
CA ALA A 126 11.83 -0.12 11.70
C ALA A 126 13.19 -0.76 11.95
N THR A 127 13.26 -2.10 11.94
CA THR A 127 14.46 -2.88 12.26
C THR A 127 15.25 -3.35 11.03
N CYS A 128 14.60 -3.53 9.88
CA CYS A 128 15.23 -3.99 8.66
C CYS A 128 16.19 -2.94 8.09
N PRO A 129 17.40 -3.29 7.61
CA PRO A 129 18.26 -2.37 6.88
C PRO A 129 17.61 -2.03 5.53
N ILE A 130 17.29 -0.76 5.32
CA ILE A 130 16.75 -0.25 4.05
C ILE A 130 17.77 0.72 3.47
N GLU A 131 18.29 0.39 2.30
CA GLU A 131 19.24 1.24 1.57
C GLU A 131 18.48 2.24 0.67
N PRO A 132 19.01 3.46 0.50
CA PRO A 132 18.41 4.42 -0.42
C PRO A 132 18.68 3.99 -1.88
N LEU A 133 17.66 4.05 -2.73
CA LEU A 133 17.77 3.72 -4.15
C LEU A 133 18.66 4.71 -4.92
N VAL A 134 18.64 5.95 -4.52
CA VAL A 134 19.34 7.06 -5.19
C VAL A 134 20.37 7.66 -4.25
N GLU A 135 21.63 7.72 -4.70
CA GLU A 135 22.65 8.50 -4.01
C GLU A 135 22.26 9.99 -4.00
N ASP A 136 22.53 10.67 -2.91
CA ASP A 136 22.17 12.07 -2.69
C ASP A 136 22.54 12.95 -3.91
N GLY A 137 21.52 13.59 -4.48
CA GLY A 137 21.68 14.57 -5.56
C GLY A 137 21.70 14.02 -7.00
N LYS A 138 21.56 12.71 -7.23
CA LYS A 138 21.57 12.10 -8.58
C LYS A 138 20.18 11.80 -9.16
N GLY A 139 19.09 12.16 -8.47
CA GLY A 139 17.72 11.96 -8.95
C GLY A 139 17.37 12.89 -10.12
N LEU A 140 16.67 12.35 -11.13
CA LEU A 140 16.11 13.15 -12.24
C LEU A 140 15.08 14.16 -11.71
N GLY A 141 15.21 15.42 -12.13
CA GLY A 141 14.22 16.44 -11.81
C GLY A 141 12.86 16.12 -12.44
N ILE A 142 11.76 16.46 -11.74
CA ILE A 142 10.39 16.23 -12.24
C ILE A 142 10.22 16.81 -13.66
N ARG A 143 10.77 17.98 -13.92
CA ARG A 143 10.69 18.65 -15.25
C ARG A 143 11.43 17.87 -16.34
N GLU A 144 12.56 17.24 -16.00
CA GLU A 144 13.31 16.38 -16.91
C GLU A 144 12.54 15.09 -17.21
N LEU A 145 11.93 14.49 -16.20
CA LEU A 145 11.11 13.30 -16.34
C LEU A 145 9.97 13.51 -17.35
N PHE A 146 9.22 14.62 -17.26
CA PHE A 146 8.14 14.94 -18.18
C PHE A 146 8.62 15.20 -19.63
N ARG A 147 9.89 15.52 -19.85
CA ARG A 147 10.47 15.71 -21.18
C ARG A 147 10.86 14.40 -21.87
N HIS A 148 11.01 13.31 -21.11
CA HIS A 148 11.36 12.00 -21.67
C HIS A 148 10.15 11.31 -22.29
N PRO A 149 10.21 10.94 -23.59
CA PRO A 149 9.08 10.23 -24.22
C PRO A 149 8.78 8.89 -23.58
N LEU A 150 9.80 8.19 -23.06
CA LEU A 150 9.66 6.93 -22.35
C LEU A 150 8.74 7.08 -21.11
N PHE A 151 8.80 8.21 -20.42
CA PHE A 151 7.93 8.49 -19.27
C PHE A 151 6.45 8.38 -19.66
N TRP A 152 6.06 8.99 -20.78
CA TRP A 152 4.66 8.95 -21.22
C TRP A 152 4.22 7.57 -21.68
N ILE A 153 5.10 6.79 -22.30
CA ILE A 153 4.83 5.40 -22.66
C ILE A 153 4.56 4.59 -21.40
N VAL A 154 5.41 4.71 -20.38
CA VAL A 154 5.24 4.00 -19.09
C VAL A 154 3.95 4.44 -18.39
N VAL A 155 3.63 5.74 -18.37
CA VAL A 155 2.37 6.25 -17.80
C VAL A 155 1.16 5.66 -18.51
N MET A 156 1.16 5.61 -19.84
CA MET A 156 0.07 4.99 -20.60
C MET A 156 -0.07 3.50 -20.31
N LEU A 157 1.03 2.76 -20.21
CA LEU A 157 1.02 1.35 -19.84
C LEU A 157 0.44 1.14 -18.43
N LEU A 158 0.82 1.96 -17.45
CA LEU A 158 0.29 1.90 -16.09
C LEU A 158 -1.21 2.20 -16.03
N ILE A 159 -1.68 3.20 -16.80
CA ILE A 159 -3.12 3.51 -16.89
C ILE A 159 -3.89 2.33 -17.50
N CYS A 160 -3.38 1.74 -18.58
CA CYS A 160 -4.02 0.58 -19.21
C CYS A 160 -4.05 -0.64 -18.27
N SER A 161 -2.95 -0.91 -17.56
CA SER A 161 -2.87 -2.00 -16.59
C SER A 161 -3.86 -1.80 -15.43
N GLY A 162 -3.87 -0.61 -14.81
CA GLY A 162 -4.80 -0.31 -13.72
C GLY A 162 -6.27 -0.32 -14.16
N ALA A 163 -6.58 0.19 -15.35
CA ALA A 163 -7.93 0.13 -15.89
C ALA A 163 -8.39 -1.32 -16.13
N SER A 164 -7.50 -2.18 -16.62
CA SER A 164 -7.79 -3.61 -16.82
C SER A 164 -8.05 -4.34 -15.49
N GLU A 165 -7.21 -4.09 -14.48
CA GLU A 165 -7.35 -4.66 -13.14
C GLU A 165 -8.68 -4.27 -12.48
N ILE A 166 -9.02 -2.97 -12.49
CA ILE A 166 -10.26 -2.46 -11.92
C ILE A 166 -11.47 -3.02 -12.69
N SER A 167 -11.41 -3.07 -14.02
CA SER A 167 -12.47 -3.61 -14.83
C SER A 167 -12.73 -5.10 -14.52
N MET A 168 -11.68 -5.89 -14.45
CA MET A 168 -11.77 -7.31 -14.10
C MET A 168 -12.31 -7.50 -12.67
N SER A 169 -11.83 -6.76 -11.69
CA SER A 169 -12.27 -6.91 -10.30
C SER A 169 -13.72 -6.50 -10.08
N GLN A 170 -14.22 -5.50 -10.80
CA GLN A 170 -15.60 -5.00 -10.65
C GLN A 170 -16.61 -5.77 -11.50
N TRP A 171 -16.23 -6.24 -12.67
CA TRP A 171 -17.18 -6.81 -13.65
C TRP A 171 -17.10 -8.33 -13.78
N ALA A 172 -16.04 -8.98 -13.28
CA ALA A 172 -15.93 -10.44 -13.35
C ALA A 172 -16.94 -11.18 -12.47
N SER A 173 -17.59 -10.50 -11.53
CA SER A 173 -18.63 -11.06 -10.65
C SER A 173 -20.07 -10.70 -11.07
N ALA A 174 -20.23 -9.92 -12.13
CA ALA A 174 -21.54 -9.54 -12.69
C ALA A 174 -21.96 -10.51 -13.77
#